data_f6b1f09ca1a337d31b92607456ffb825
#
_entry.id   f6b1f09ca1a337d31b92607456ffb825
#
_cell.length_a   1.000
_cell.length_b   1.000
_cell.length_c   1.000
_cell.angle_alpha   90.00
_cell.angle_beta   90.00
_cell.angle_gamma   90.00
#
_symmetry.space_group_name_H-M   'P 1'
#
loop_
_entity.id
_entity.type
_entity.pdbx_description
1 polymer ?
#
loop_
_entity_poly.entity_id
_entity_poly.type
_entity_poly.pdbx_seq_one_letter_code
_entity_poly.pdbx_strand_id
1 'polypeptide(L)'
;MAELFKIPLENDTSRKIIHIDMDAFYASIEEREQPDLRQKPLIIARDPSDTGGKGVVTTANYVARQYGVHSAMSAQKAAELIPKHQAVFKTPNFPLYQSVSAQIHDIFHTVTDKIEPIAFDEAYLDVTENKLGLTHTIEVVAYLQKAILEETQLVSSAGISYNKFLAKMASDYRKPAGRTLVLPEQAIAFLSRLPIEKFRGVGQKTVPKMQDLGIMTGADLLAQSEMFLMQHFGKLGYGLYRHVRGIDNRPVEY
;
A
#
# COMPACT_ATOMS: atom_id res chain seq x y z
N MET A 1 -24.64 24.43 -25.58
CA MET A 1 -25.54 24.37 -24.40
C MET A 1 -25.22 23.27 -23.38
N ALA A 2 -24.13 22.50 -23.54
CA ALA A 2 -23.76 21.41 -22.60
C ALA A 2 -22.76 21.81 -21.49
N GLU A 3 -22.30 23.05 -21.43
CA GLU A 3 -21.32 23.51 -20.45
C GLU A 3 -21.92 24.15 -19.19
N LEU A 4 -23.21 24.38 -19.17
CA LEU A 4 -23.88 25.16 -18.10
C LEU A 4 -24.13 24.41 -16.79
N PHE A 5 -23.80 23.11 -16.69
CA PHE A 5 -24.12 22.31 -15.50
C PHE A 5 -22.98 21.41 -15.01
N LYS A 6 -21.72 21.72 -15.31
CA LYS A 6 -20.60 21.04 -14.65
C LYS A 6 -20.41 21.65 -13.27
N ILE A 7 -20.89 20.96 -12.25
CA ILE A 7 -20.52 21.26 -10.87
C ILE A 7 -19.01 21.05 -10.75
N PRO A 8 -18.23 22.08 -10.37
CA PRO A 8 -16.80 21.92 -10.15
C PRO A 8 -16.55 20.81 -9.12
N LEU A 9 -15.57 19.94 -9.39
CA LEU A 9 -15.15 18.94 -8.44
C LEU A 9 -14.39 19.63 -7.31
N GLU A 10 -14.88 19.49 -6.08
CA GLU A 10 -14.16 19.97 -4.90
C GLU A 10 -12.98 19.06 -4.59
N ASN A 11 -11.83 19.67 -4.30
CA ASN A 11 -10.61 18.97 -3.92
C ASN A 11 -10.00 19.65 -2.70
N ASP A 12 -10.11 19.01 -1.54
CA ASP A 12 -9.47 19.47 -0.31
C ASP A 12 -7.99 19.10 -0.30
N THR A 13 -7.14 20.09 -0.47
CA THR A 13 -5.68 19.96 -0.46
C THR A 13 -5.03 20.49 0.81
N SER A 14 -5.81 20.82 1.83
CA SER A 14 -5.33 21.47 3.05
C SER A 14 -4.68 20.51 4.06
N ARG A 15 -4.99 19.21 3.95
CA ARG A 15 -4.55 18.19 4.90
C ARG A 15 -3.15 17.69 4.61
N LYS A 16 -2.50 17.14 5.65
CA LYS A 16 -1.22 16.44 5.57
C LYS A 16 -1.42 14.99 6.00
N ILE A 17 -1.50 14.10 5.03
CA ILE A 17 -1.80 12.68 5.24
C ILE A 17 -0.55 11.84 4.97
N ILE A 18 -0.21 10.97 5.91
CA ILE A 18 0.79 9.92 5.75
C ILE A 18 0.06 8.60 5.60
N HIS A 19 0.46 7.78 4.64
CA HIS A 19 0.24 6.34 4.65
C HIS A 19 1.56 5.67 4.96
N ILE A 20 1.61 4.87 6.02
CA ILE A 20 2.78 4.10 6.41
C ILE A 20 2.45 2.61 6.30
N ASP A 21 3.44 1.83 5.82
CA ASP A 21 3.25 0.41 5.50
C ASP A 21 4.57 -0.32 5.77
N MET A 22 4.50 -1.38 6.58
CA MET A 22 5.68 -2.16 6.95
C MET A 22 6.10 -3.06 5.80
N ASP A 23 7.37 -3.03 5.44
CA ASP A 23 7.89 -3.79 4.30
C ASP A 23 7.95 -5.29 4.62
N ALA A 24 7.21 -6.11 3.84
CA ALA A 24 7.11 -7.57 4.00
C ALA A 24 6.88 -8.00 5.46
N PHE A 25 5.94 -7.37 6.14
CA PHE A 25 5.79 -7.32 7.60
C PHE A 25 5.98 -8.66 8.32
N TYR A 26 5.17 -9.64 8.03
CA TYR A 26 5.24 -10.92 8.73
C TYR A 26 6.54 -11.66 8.44
N ALA A 27 7.02 -11.62 7.20
CA ALA A 27 8.29 -12.22 6.83
C ALA A 27 9.46 -11.51 7.52
N SER A 28 9.43 -10.18 7.61
CA SER A 28 10.46 -9.39 8.29
C SER A 28 10.52 -9.66 9.79
N ILE A 29 9.37 -9.90 10.44
CA ILE A 29 9.32 -10.32 11.85
C ILE A 29 10.00 -11.70 12.00
N GLU A 30 9.66 -12.66 11.15
CA GLU A 30 10.26 -13.99 11.22
C GLU A 30 11.77 -13.98 10.93
N GLU A 31 12.22 -13.11 10.02
CA GLU A 31 13.65 -12.87 9.76
C GLU A 31 14.36 -12.20 10.94
N ARG A 32 13.67 -11.37 11.70
CA ARG A 32 14.16 -10.77 12.94
C ARG A 32 14.35 -11.83 14.02
N GLU A 33 13.35 -12.69 14.22
CA GLU A 33 13.39 -13.77 15.20
C GLU A 33 14.40 -14.87 14.80
N GLN A 34 14.58 -15.13 13.50
CA GLN A 34 15.51 -16.12 12.96
C GLN A 34 16.32 -15.52 11.81
N PRO A 35 17.47 -14.87 12.10
CA PRO A 35 18.26 -14.14 11.12
C PRO A 35 18.81 -14.98 9.93
N ASP A 36 18.95 -16.28 10.08
CA ASP A 36 19.37 -17.19 9.01
C ASP A 36 18.32 -17.34 7.89
N LEU A 37 17.09 -16.87 8.11
CA LEU A 37 16.04 -16.85 7.10
C LEU A 37 16.19 -15.70 6.09
N ARG A 38 16.96 -14.65 6.40
CA ARG A 38 17.10 -13.44 5.55
C ARG A 38 17.63 -13.75 4.15
N GLN A 39 18.41 -14.79 4.00
CA GLN A 39 19.04 -15.17 2.72
C GLN A 39 18.27 -16.29 2.00
N LYS A 40 17.18 -16.77 2.55
CA LYS A 40 16.38 -17.86 2.02
C LYS A 40 15.05 -17.35 1.46
N PRO A 41 14.50 -17.97 0.42
CA PRO A 41 13.14 -17.65 -0.04
C PRO A 41 12.12 -18.04 1.05
N LEU A 42 11.72 -17.08 1.88
CA LEU A 42 10.80 -17.28 2.99
C LEU A 42 9.36 -16.95 2.58
N ILE A 43 8.47 -17.91 2.81
CA ILE A 43 7.04 -17.82 2.51
C ILE A 43 6.25 -18.01 3.80
N ILE A 44 5.45 -17.03 4.17
CA ILE A 44 4.54 -17.14 5.31
C ILE A 44 3.24 -17.78 4.83
N ALA A 45 3.16 -19.08 4.99
CA ALA A 45 2.05 -19.94 4.63
C ALA A 45 2.23 -21.30 5.30
N ARG A 46 1.18 -22.12 5.35
CA ARG A 46 1.35 -23.55 5.64
C ARG A 46 2.06 -24.22 4.48
N ASP A 47 2.97 -25.14 4.79
CA ASP A 47 3.68 -25.92 3.77
C ASP A 47 2.68 -26.74 2.94
N PRO A 48 2.69 -26.62 1.61
CA PRO A 48 1.76 -27.36 0.75
C PRO A 48 2.00 -28.88 0.79
N SER A 49 3.20 -29.34 1.15
CA SER A 49 3.49 -30.77 1.36
C SER A 49 2.69 -31.36 2.52
N ASP A 50 2.44 -30.58 3.57
CA ASP A 50 1.71 -31.00 4.76
C ASP A 50 0.19 -30.88 4.59
N THR A 51 -0.26 -30.06 3.63
CA THR A 51 -1.67 -29.72 3.46
C THR A 51 -2.30 -30.29 2.19
N GLY A 52 -1.59 -31.16 1.47
CA GLY A 52 -2.05 -31.69 0.18
C GLY A 52 -2.24 -30.59 -0.88
N GLY A 53 -1.33 -29.64 -0.92
CA GLY A 53 -1.31 -28.52 -1.88
C GLY A 53 -2.21 -27.35 -1.51
N LYS A 54 -2.88 -27.39 -0.35
CA LYS A 54 -3.76 -26.31 0.12
C LYS A 54 -2.97 -25.25 0.88
N GLY A 55 -3.47 -24.02 0.83
CA GLY A 55 -2.92 -22.89 1.53
C GLY A 55 -2.74 -21.67 0.64
N VAL A 56 -2.64 -20.51 1.27
CA VAL A 56 -2.48 -19.22 0.61
C VAL A 56 -1.29 -18.50 1.23
N VAL A 57 -0.47 -17.88 0.40
CA VAL A 57 0.64 -17.04 0.83
C VAL A 57 0.08 -15.80 1.52
N THR A 58 0.38 -15.66 2.81
CA THR A 58 0.03 -14.45 3.56
C THR A 58 0.97 -13.32 3.16
N THR A 59 2.27 -13.59 3.18
CA THR A 59 3.31 -12.72 2.64
C THR A 59 4.56 -13.53 2.33
N ALA A 60 5.54 -12.90 1.67
CA ALA A 60 6.83 -13.48 1.36
C ALA A 60 7.93 -12.43 1.50
N ASN A 61 9.15 -12.85 1.85
CA ASN A 61 10.28 -11.94 1.89
C ASN A 61 10.73 -11.54 0.47
N TYR A 62 11.62 -10.56 0.38
CA TYR A 62 12.09 -10.06 -0.92
C TYR A 62 12.87 -11.11 -1.73
N VAL A 63 13.54 -12.06 -1.07
CA VAL A 63 14.20 -13.19 -1.75
C VAL A 63 13.18 -14.06 -2.47
N ALA A 64 12.09 -14.44 -1.80
CA ALA A 64 11.02 -15.22 -2.43
C ALA A 64 10.31 -14.43 -3.54
N ARG A 65 10.13 -13.12 -3.37
CA ARG A 65 9.51 -12.25 -4.38
C ARG A 65 10.29 -12.16 -5.68
N GLN A 66 11.63 -12.34 -5.65
CA GLN A 66 12.45 -12.41 -6.86
C GLN A 66 12.07 -13.59 -7.78
N TYR A 67 11.49 -14.66 -7.21
CA TYR A 67 10.95 -15.79 -7.96
C TYR A 67 9.51 -15.59 -8.42
N GLY A 68 8.91 -14.41 -8.18
CA GLY A 68 7.53 -14.11 -8.54
C GLY A 68 6.49 -14.49 -7.48
N VAL A 69 6.92 -14.87 -6.27
CA VAL A 69 6.01 -15.16 -5.16
C VAL A 69 5.42 -13.84 -4.63
N HIS A 70 4.11 -13.84 -4.39
CA HIS A 70 3.40 -12.68 -3.85
C HIS A 70 2.24 -13.11 -2.93
N SER A 71 1.76 -12.18 -2.12
CA SER A 71 0.59 -12.37 -1.26
C SER A 71 -0.65 -12.79 -2.06
N ALA A 72 -1.52 -13.56 -1.43
CA ALA A 72 -2.73 -14.16 -1.99
C ALA A 72 -2.52 -15.23 -3.07
N MET A 73 -1.28 -15.56 -3.43
CA MET A 73 -0.95 -16.70 -4.28
C MET A 73 -1.21 -18.02 -3.55
N SER A 74 -1.55 -19.10 -4.27
CA SER A 74 -1.60 -20.42 -3.63
C SER A 74 -0.21 -20.87 -3.18
N ALA A 75 -0.12 -21.52 -2.02
CA ALA A 75 1.16 -22.03 -1.48
C ALA A 75 1.80 -23.04 -2.43
N GLN A 76 1.00 -23.88 -3.10
CA GLN A 76 1.48 -24.83 -4.11
C GLN A 76 2.18 -24.13 -5.27
N LYS A 77 1.53 -23.08 -5.83
CA LYS A 77 2.13 -22.31 -6.92
C LYS A 77 3.41 -21.60 -6.48
N ALA A 78 3.44 -21.07 -5.26
CA ALA A 78 4.64 -20.46 -4.72
C ALA A 78 5.80 -21.46 -4.61
N ALA A 79 5.52 -22.69 -4.17
CA ALA A 79 6.52 -23.77 -4.13
C ALA A 79 7.07 -24.14 -5.51
N GLU A 80 6.24 -24.09 -6.55
CA GLU A 80 6.62 -24.41 -7.93
C GLU A 80 7.54 -23.36 -8.57
N LEU A 81 7.45 -22.09 -8.11
CA LEU A 81 8.27 -20.99 -8.63
C LEU A 81 9.70 -20.99 -8.10
N ILE A 82 9.95 -21.63 -6.97
CA ILE A 82 11.25 -21.64 -6.30
C ILE A 82 11.94 -22.99 -6.58
N PRO A 83 13.27 -23.01 -6.82
CA PRO A 83 14.01 -24.26 -7.00
C PRO A 83 13.76 -25.23 -5.85
N LYS A 84 13.63 -26.52 -6.18
CA LYS A 84 13.33 -27.57 -5.20
C LYS A 84 14.27 -27.49 -3.99
N HIS A 85 13.71 -27.65 -2.80
CA HIS A 85 14.39 -27.64 -1.50
C HIS A 85 14.99 -26.29 -1.05
N GLN A 86 14.74 -25.19 -1.77
CA GLN A 86 15.19 -23.86 -1.35
C GLN A 86 14.11 -23.05 -0.64
N ALA A 87 12.83 -23.29 -0.94
CA ALA A 87 11.72 -22.59 -0.30
C ALA A 87 11.60 -22.95 1.19
N VAL A 88 11.46 -21.94 2.02
CA VAL A 88 11.18 -22.10 3.45
C VAL A 88 9.75 -21.63 3.72
N PHE A 89 8.90 -22.54 4.18
CA PHE A 89 7.54 -22.23 4.60
C PHE A 89 7.49 -22.07 6.11
N LYS A 90 6.87 -20.99 6.59
CA LYS A 90 6.54 -20.78 8.00
C LYS A 90 5.05 -20.52 8.16
N THR A 91 4.43 -21.29 9.05
CA THR A 91 3.04 -21.04 9.44
C THR A 91 2.94 -19.67 10.11
N PRO A 92 1.94 -18.83 9.76
CA PRO A 92 1.78 -17.51 10.34
C PRO A 92 1.66 -17.55 11.87
N ASN A 93 2.39 -16.68 12.57
CA ASN A 93 2.30 -16.47 14.02
C ASN A 93 1.56 -15.14 14.30
N PHE A 94 0.24 -15.14 14.13
CA PHE A 94 -0.57 -13.93 14.30
C PHE A 94 -0.48 -13.28 15.68
N PRO A 95 -0.39 -14.01 16.82
CA PRO A 95 -0.18 -13.39 18.12
C PRO A 95 1.11 -12.55 18.18
N LEU A 96 2.22 -13.04 17.63
CA LEU A 96 3.47 -12.29 17.54
C LEU A 96 3.30 -11.05 16.64
N TYR A 97 2.69 -11.21 15.46
CA TYR A 97 2.51 -10.10 14.53
C TYR A 97 1.62 -9.00 15.11
N GLN A 98 0.58 -9.38 15.85
CA GLN A 98 -0.30 -8.44 16.55
C GLN A 98 0.44 -7.66 17.65
N SER A 99 1.32 -8.32 18.42
CA SER A 99 2.09 -7.64 19.45
C SER A 99 3.07 -6.63 18.87
N VAL A 100 3.70 -6.95 17.75
CA VAL A 100 4.59 -6.02 17.03
C VAL A 100 3.80 -4.86 16.42
N SER A 101 2.63 -5.16 15.84
CA SER A 101 1.72 -4.13 15.34
C SER A 101 1.33 -3.13 16.44
N ALA A 102 1.02 -3.61 17.65
CA ALA A 102 0.71 -2.74 18.79
C ALA A 102 1.87 -1.78 19.12
N GLN A 103 3.12 -2.28 19.15
CA GLN A 103 4.31 -1.44 19.36
C GLN A 103 4.44 -0.35 18.30
N ILE A 104 4.17 -0.69 17.03
CA ILE A 104 4.22 0.27 15.93
C ILE A 104 3.11 1.33 16.09
N HIS A 105 1.91 0.94 16.49
CA HIS A 105 0.82 1.87 16.76
C HIS A 105 1.12 2.81 17.93
N ASP A 106 1.80 2.34 18.98
CA ASP A 106 2.27 3.20 20.09
C ASP A 106 3.23 4.29 19.56
N ILE A 107 4.10 3.94 18.61
CA ILE A 107 4.96 4.92 17.92
C ILE A 107 4.13 5.95 17.14
N PHE A 108 3.09 5.53 16.41
CA PHE A 108 2.22 6.46 15.70
C PHE A 108 1.55 7.46 16.65
N HIS A 109 1.13 7.01 17.82
CA HIS A 109 0.54 7.87 18.85
C HIS A 109 1.50 8.93 19.42
N THR A 110 2.81 8.76 19.26
CA THR A 110 3.77 9.84 19.61
C THR A 110 3.65 11.05 18.68
N VAL A 111 3.07 10.87 17.50
CA VAL A 111 2.95 11.90 16.47
C VAL A 111 1.54 12.48 16.35
N THR A 112 0.53 11.64 16.39
CA THR A 112 -0.89 12.04 16.25
C THR A 112 -1.81 10.99 16.85
N ASP A 113 -3.02 11.40 17.26
CA ASP A 113 -4.09 10.46 17.65
C ASP A 113 -5.07 10.21 16.50
N LYS A 114 -4.94 10.95 15.39
CA LYS A 114 -5.77 10.76 14.18
C LYS A 114 -5.18 9.65 13.32
N ILE A 115 -5.40 8.40 13.72
CA ILE A 115 -4.84 7.19 13.10
C ILE A 115 -6.00 6.30 12.64
N GLU A 116 -6.01 5.95 11.36
CA GLU A 116 -6.92 4.97 10.78
C GLU A 116 -6.13 3.69 10.44
N PRO A 117 -6.20 2.65 11.29
CA PRO A 117 -5.60 1.35 10.99
C PRO A 117 -6.31 0.71 9.80
N ILE A 118 -5.55 0.14 8.87
CA ILE A 118 -6.08 -0.60 7.73
C ILE A 118 -5.87 -2.10 7.93
N ALA A 119 -4.67 -2.46 8.41
CA ALA A 119 -4.24 -3.81 8.72
C ALA A 119 -3.23 -3.77 9.87
N PHE A 120 -2.62 -4.91 10.21
CA PHE A 120 -1.57 -4.94 11.26
C PHE A 120 -0.33 -4.13 10.91
N ASP A 121 -0.09 -3.93 9.63
CA ASP A 121 1.16 -3.39 9.08
C ASP A 121 0.98 -2.04 8.38
N GLU A 122 -0.24 -1.53 8.27
CA GLU A 122 -0.48 -0.27 7.57
C GLU A 122 -1.55 0.61 8.22
N ALA A 123 -1.33 1.91 8.16
CA ALA A 123 -2.27 2.91 8.67
C ALA A 123 -2.18 4.23 7.90
N TYR A 124 -3.29 4.98 7.92
CA TYR A 124 -3.29 6.41 7.61
C TYR A 124 -3.14 7.23 8.88
N LEU A 125 -2.32 8.28 8.79
CA LEU A 125 -2.13 9.26 9.84
C LEU A 125 -2.45 10.65 9.29
N ASP A 126 -3.35 11.37 9.95
CA ASP A 126 -3.52 12.80 9.70
C ASP A 126 -2.57 13.56 10.63
N VAL A 127 -1.58 14.20 10.02
CA VAL A 127 -0.54 14.97 10.71
C VAL A 127 -0.59 16.45 10.35
N THR A 128 -1.76 16.92 9.91
CA THR A 128 -2.02 18.34 9.63
C THR A 128 -1.64 19.18 10.86
N GLU A 129 -2.02 18.68 12.03
CA GLU A 129 -1.50 19.09 13.32
C GLU A 129 -0.81 17.89 13.97
N ASN A 130 0.49 17.98 14.24
CA ASN A 130 1.23 16.88 14.83
C ASN A 130 1.81 17.26 16.20
N LYS A 131 1.93 16.27 17.08
CA LYS A 131 2.40 16.44 18.47
C LYS A 131 3.87 16.86 18.58
N LEU A 132 4.65 16.65 17.51
CA LEU A 132 6.07 17.01 17.46
C LEU A 132 6.31 18.49 17.11
N GLY A 133 5.28 19.21 16.67
CA GLY A 133 5.39 20.60 16.22
C GLY A 133 6.24 20.76 14.95
N LEU A 134 6.41 19.70 14.16
CA LEU A 134 7.18 19.74 12.93
C LEU A 134 6.36 20.35 11.78
N THR A 135 6.96 21.26 11.05
CA THR A 135 6.31 21.95 9.93
C THR A 135 6.26 21.09 8.68
N HIS A 136 7.31 20.33 8.41
CA HIS A 136 7.42 19.53 7.19
C HIS A 136 7.07 18.06 7.45
N THR A 137 6.08 17.56 6.74
CA THR A 137 5.60 16.18 6.90
C THR A 137 6.68 15.14 6.59
N ILE A 138 7.64 15.46 5.73
CA ILE A 138 8.78 14.57 5.45
C ILE A 138 9.64 14.32 6.70
N GLU A 139 9.76 15.31 7.59
CA GLU A 139 10.47 15.18 8.86
C GLU A 139 9.71 14.29 9.84
N VAL A 140 8.38 14.39 9.84
CA VAL A 140 7.51 13.51 10.63
C VAL A 140 7.69 12.05 10.19
N VAL A 141 7.71 11.79 8.88
CA VAL A 141 7.97 10.45 8.33
C VAL A 141 9.37 9.96 8.70
N ALA A 142 10.38 10.82 8.61
CA ALA A 142 11.74 10.47 8.99
C ALA A 142 11.84 10.04 10.45
N TYR A 143 11.16 10.77 11.34
CA TYR A 143 11.04 10.42 12.76
C TYR A 143 10.36 9.06 12.95
N LEU A 144 9.19 8.85 12.34
CA LEU A 144 8.44 7.59 12.45
C LEU A 144 9.25 6.39 11.97
N GLN A 145 9.85 6.48 10.79
CA GLN A 145 10.65 5.38 10.24
C GLN A 145 11.88 5.07 11.09
N LYS A 146 12.52 6.09 11.66
CA LYS A 146 13.65 5.93 12.58
C LYS A 146 13.20 5.25 13.87
N ALA A 147 12.14 5.73 14.51
CA ALA A 147 11.62 5.17 15.74
C ALA A 147 11.17 3.69 15.56
N ILE A 148 10.46 3.40 14.46
CA ILE A 148 10.07 2.03 14.13
C ILE A 148 11.31 1.12 14.00
N LEU A 149 12.34 1.57 13.27
CA LEU A 149 13.56 0.79 13.08
C LEU A 149 14.30 0.55 14.39
N GLU A 150 14.43 1.58 15.23
CA GLU A 150 15.14 1.51 16.51
C GLU A 150 14.43 0.61 17.51
N GLU A 151 13.08 0.69 17.59
CA GLU A 151 12.30 -0.06 18.57
C GLU A 151 11.96 -1.49 18.12
N THR A 152 11.72 -1.68 16.82
CA THR A 152 11.23 -2.97 16.30
C THR A 152 12.22 -3.70 15.40
N GLN A 153 13.29 -3.07 14.96
CA GLN A 153 14.26 -3.56 13.96
C GLN A 153 13.60 -3.88 12.60
N LEU A 154 12.45 -3.27 12.33
CA LEU A 154 11.71 -3.44 11.09
C LEU A 154 11.76 -2.18 10.24
N VAL A 155 11.57 -2.37 8.94
CA VAL A 155 11.62 -1.31 7.93
C VAL A 155 10.21 -1.01 7.44
N SER A 156 9.94 0.27 7.20
CA SER A 156 8.66 0.75 6.65
C SER A 156 8.86 1.63 5.43
N SER A 157 7.85 1.67 4.58
CA SER A 157 7.73 2.62 3.48
C SER A 157 6.59 3.59 3.76
N ALA A 158 6.72 4.84 3.32
CA ALA A 158 5.72 5.86 3.57
C ALA A 158 5.42 6.70 2.32
N GLY A 159 4.14 7.01 2.17
CA GLY A 159 3.64 7.98 1.20
C GLY A 159 3.05 9.18 1.91
N ILE A 160 3.31 10.35 1.37
CA ILE A 160 2.90 11.64 1.93
C ILE A 160 2.13 12.40 0.85
N SER A 161 0.92 12.82 1.18
CA SER A 161 0.17 13.71 0.32
C SER A 161 -0.90 14.46 1.11
N TYR A 162 -1.86 15.07 0.44
CA TYR A 162 -2.96 15.80 1.05
C TYR A 162 -4.25 14.95 1.21
N ASN A 163 -4.26 13.70 0.72
CA ASN A 163 -5.37 12.77 0.91
C ASN A 163 -4.92 11.30 1.00
N LYS A 164 -5.85 10.44 1.44
CA LYS A 164 -5.58 9.01 1.67
C LYS A 164 -5.20 8.26 0.40
N PHE A 165 -5.90 8.54 -0.72
CA PHE A 165 -5.64 7.84 -1.98
C PHE A 165 -4.21 8.08 -2.47
N LEU A 166 -3.80 9.35 -2.57
CA LEU A 166 -2.44 9.70 -3.01
C LEU A 166 -1.37 9.21 -2.05
N ALA A 167 -1.60 9.34 -0.74
CA ALA A 167 -0.64 8.85 0.26
C ALA A 167 -0.40 7.33 0.11
N LYS A 168 -1.47 6.55 -0.11
CA LYS A 168 -1.34 5.10 -0.38
C LYS A 168 -0.59 4.82 -1.68
N MET A 169 -0.95 5.49 -2.77
CA MET A 169 -0.26 5.32 -4.06
C MET A 169 1.23 5.67 -3.95
N ALA A 170 1.55 6.72 -3.20
CA ALA A 170 2.92 7.17 -2.96
C ALA A 170 3.72 6.17 -2.11
N SER A 171 3.11 5.56 -1.09
CA SER A 171 3.81 4.58 -0.23
C SER A 171 4.27 3.33 -0.97
N ASP A 172 3.53 2.94 -2.02
CA ASP A 172 3.87 1.78 -2.85
C ASP A 172 4.91 2.09 -3.94
N TYR A 173 5.19 3.36 -4.20
CA TYR A 173 6.01 3.80 -5.34
C TYR A 173 7.50 3.47 -5.19
N ARG A 174 8.04 3.55 -3.97
CA ARG A 174 9.47 3.31 -3.67
C ARG A 174 9.62 2.35 -2.49
N LYS A 175 9.18 1.11 -2.65
CA LYS A 175 9.44 0.03 -1.68
C LYS A 175 10.74 -0.72 -2.03
N PRO A 176 11.51 -1.21 -1.05
CA PRO A 176 11.37 -1.03 0.41
C PRO A 176 12.02 0.27 0.93
N ALA A 177 11.73 0.61 2.19
CA ALA A 177 12.31 1.72 2.94
C ALA A 177 12.14 3.11 2.28
N GLY A 178 11.16 3.23 1.38
CA GLY A 178 10.95 4.45 0.60
C GLY A 178 10.19 5.54 1.35
N ARG A 179 10.40 6.77 0.89
CA ARG A 179 9.58 7.95 1.22
C ARG A 179 9.20 8.63 -0.07
N THR A 180 7.92 8.82 -0.30
CA THR A 180 7.44 9.50 -1.51
C THR A 180 6.46 10.59 -1.12
N LEU A 181 6.80 11.83 -1.47
CA LEU A 181 5.94 13.00 -1.29
C LEU A 181 5.32 13.38 -2.62
N VAL A 182 4.01 13.55 -2.64
CA VAL A 182 3.25 14.06 -3.79
C VAL A 182 2.50 15.31 -3.38
N LEU A 183 2.93 16.45 -3.89
CA LEU A 183 2.31 17.75 -3.68
C LEU A 183 1.07 17.91 -4.57
N PRO A 184 0.11 18.81 -4.24
CA PRO A 184 -1.10 19.01 -5.03
C PRO A 184 -0.83 19.28 -6.51
N GLU A 185 0.13 20.11 -6.84
CA GLU A 185 0.55 20.44 -8.21
C GLU A 185 1.21 19.28 -8.96
N GLN A 186 1.67 18.26 -8.26
CA GLN A 186 2.32 17.07 -8.82
C GLN A 186 1.34 15.90 -9.01
N ALA A 187 0.16 15.95 -8.40
CA ALA A 187 -0.74 14.81 -8.26
C ALA A 187 -1.13 14.18 -9.60
N ILE A 188 -1.59 14.99 -10.55
CA ILE A 188 -2.03 14.49 -11.87
C ILE A 188 -0.83 13.93 -12.65
N ALA A 189 0.31 14.60 -12.65
CA ALA A 189 1.50 14.12 -13.34
C ALA A 189 2.02 12.81 -12.75
N PHE A 190 2.00 12.66 -11.41
CA PHE A 190 2.37 11.44 -10.72
C PHE A 190 1.45 10.28 -11.10
N LEU A 191 0.13 10.47 -10.99
CA LEU A 191 -0.87 9.45 -11.27
C LEU A 191 -0.91 9.06 -12.76
N SER A 192 -0.71 10.02 -13.67
CA SER A 192 -0.74 9.77 -15.11
C SER A 192 0.34 8.80 -15.60
N ARG A 193 1.48 8.74 -14.91
CA ARG A 193 2.60 7.86 -15.26
C ARG A 193 2.45 6.44 -14.75
N LEU A 194 1.54 6.20 -13.80
CA LEU A 194 1.39 4.89 -13.18
C LEU A 194 0.65 3.93 -14.11
N PRO A 195 1.11 2.66 -14.21
CA PRO A 195 0.35 1.61 -14.86
C PRO A 195 -0.99 1.40 -14.15
N ILE A 196 -2.02 1.05 -14.92
CA ILE A 196 -3.39 0.94 -14.39
C ILE A 196 -3.53 -0.12 -13.29
N GLU A 197 -2.75 -1.19 -13.35
CA GLU A 197 -2.72 -2.25 -12.34
C GLU A 197 -2.18 -1.78 -10.99
N LYS A 198 -1.54 -0.61 -10.93
CA LYS A 198 -1.06 0.00 -9.68
C LYS A 198 -2.11 0.86 -9.00
N PHE A 199 -3.20 1.17 -9.70
CA PHE A 199 -4.26 1.99 -9.10
C PHE A 199 -5.03 1.23 -8.04
N ARG A 200 -5.13 1.81 -6.85
CA ARG A 200 -5.97 1.24 -5.78
C ARG A 200 -7.43 1.15 -6.25
N GLY A 201 -8.02 -0.02 -6.05
CA GLY A 201 -9.36 -0.35 -6.51
C GLY A 201 -9.40 -1.06 -7.87
N VAL A 202 -8.29 -1.05 -8.62
CA VAL A 202 -8.15 -1.82 -9.86
C VAL A 202 -7.50 -3.16 -9.53
N GLY A 203 -8.32 -4.18 -9.28
CA GLY A 203 -7.86 -5.53 -8.98
C GLY A 203 -7.54 -6.34 -10.24
N GLN A 204 -6.91 -7.51 -10.04
CA GLN A 204 -6.50 -8.41 -11.13
C GLN A 204 -7.62 -8.76 -12.12
N LYS A 205 -8.88 -8.82 -11.66
CA LYS A 205 -10.05 -9.08 -12.53
C LYS A 205 -10.47 -7.86 -13.34
N THR A 206 -10.15 -6.65 -12.89
CA THR A 206 -10.52 -5.40 -13.54
C THR A 206 -9.49 -4.97 -14.57
N VAL A 207 -8.22 -5.30 -14.36
CA VAL A 207 -7.11 -4.94 -15.24
C VAL A 207 -7.36 -5.35 -16.70
N PRO A 208 -7.72 -6.61 -17.03
CA PRO A 208 -7.96 -7.00 -18.43
C PRO A 208 -9.08 -6.17 -19.09
N LYS A 209 -10.16 -5.90 -18.36
CA LYS A 209 -11.27 -5.09 -18.86
C LYS A 209 -10.84 -3.64 -19.14
N MET A 210 -9.99 -3.07 -18.28
CA MET A 210 -9.41 -1.74 -18.52
C MET A 210 -8.54 -1.73 -19.79
N GLN A 211 -7.67 -2.72 -19.93
CA GLN A 211 -6.77 -2.87 -21.05
C GLN A 211 -7.51 -3.06 -22.38
N ASP A 212 -8.58 -3.86 -22.40
CA ASP A 212 -9.45 -4.05 -23.55
C ASP A 212 -10.13 -2.74 -24.01
N LEU A 213 -10.34 -1.80 -23.09
CA LEU A 213 -10.86 -0.46 -23.36
C LEU A 213 -9.76 0.58 -23.69
N GLY A 214 -8.51 0.13 -23.81
CA GLY A 214 -7.37 1.01 -24.10
C GLY A 214 -6.86 1.81 -22.90
N ILE A 215 -7.25 1.43 -21.68
CA ILE A 215 -6.80 2.08 -20.44
C ILE A 215 -5.63 1.28 -19.86
N MET A 216 -4.41 1.71 -20.18
CA MET A 216 -3.16 1.07 -19.75
C MET A 216 -2.49 1.80 -18.59
N THR A 217 -2.70 3.12 -18.51
CA THR A 217 -2.04 4.02 -17.56
C THR A 217 -3.03 5.00 -16.93
N GLY A 218 -2.57 5.72 -15.92
CA GLY A 218 -3.31 6.84 -15.35
C GLY A 218 -3.64 7.92 -16.38
N ALA A 219 -2.76 8.18 -17.35
CA ALA A 219 -3.04 9.12 -18.44
C ALA A 219 -4.23 8.69 -19.30
N ASP A 220 -4.33 7.41 -19.62
CA ASP A 220 -5.47 6.86 -20.37
C ASP A 220 -6.76 6.96 -19.55
N LEU A 221 -6.66 6.71 -18.24
CA LEU A 221 -7.80 6.84 -17.32
C LEU A 221 -8.27 8.30 -17.22
N LEU A 222 -7.34 9.25 -17.12
CA LEU A 222 -7.62 10.69 -17.06
C LEU A 222 -8.35 11.18 -18.33
N ALA A 223 -8.05 10.60 -19.48
CA ALA A 223 -8.67 10.94 -20.74
C ALA A 223 -10.13 10.48 -20.88
N GLN A 224 -10.61 9.58 -20.02
CA GLN A 224 -11.98 9.07 -20.07
C GLN A 224 -12.97 10.04 -19.40
N SER A 225 -14.19 10.10 -19.96
CA SER A 225 -15.27 10.84 -19.32
C SER A 225 -15.80 10.11 -18.09
N GLU A 226 -16.40 10.86 -17.17
CA GLU A 226 -17.06 10.27 -15.98
C GLU A 226 -18.15 9.29 -16.41
N MET A 227 -18.96 9.67 -17.40
CA MET A 227 -20.04 8.83 -17.94
C MET A 227 -19.50 7.51 -18.48
N PHE A 228 -18.43 7.54 -19.27
CA PHE A 228 -17.79 6.33 -19.81
C PHE A 228 -17.33 5.39 -18.68
N LEU A 229 -16.62 5.94 -17.70
CA LEU A 229 -16.13 5.14 -16.57
C LEU A 229 -17.27 4.56 -15.72
N MET A 230 -18.35 5.32 -15.51
CA MET A 230 -19.50 4.83 -14.77
C MET A 230 -20.27 3.76 -15.54
N GLN A 231 -20.42 3.88 -16.85
CA GLN A 231 -21.07 2.87 -17.69
C GLN A 231 -20.33 1.51 -17.66
N HIS A 232 -19.00 1.55 -17.67
CA HIS A 232 -18.19 0.32 -17.71
C HIS A 232 -17.86 -0.25 -16.34
N PHE A 233 -17.74 0.59 -15.28
CA PHE A 233 -17.21 0.21 -13.98
C PHE A 233 -18.13 0.62 -12.81
N GLY A 234 -19.28 1.24 -13.06
CA GLY A 234 -20.23 1.63 -12.03
C GLY A 234 -19.62 2.54 -10.96
N LYS A 235 -19.82 2.21 -9.68
CA LYS A 235 -19.30 2.97 -8.54
C LYS A 235 -17.76 3.07 -8.55
N LEU A 236 -17.07 2.03 -9.01
CA LEU A 236 -15.62 2.08 -9.17
C LEU A 236 -15.22 3.17 -10.18
N GLY A 237 -15.92 3.25 -11.31
CA GLY A 237 -15.68 4.29 -12.33
C GLY A 237 -15.88 5.70 -11.81
N TYR A 238 -16.92 5.93 -11.01
CA TYR A 238 -17.15 7.20 -10.32
C TYR A 238 -15.97 7.59 -9.42
N GLY A 239 -15.45 6.63 -8.64
CA GLY A 239 -14.28 6.85 -7.79
C GLY A 239 -13.00 7.10 -8.58
N LEU A 240 -12.74 6.30 -9.61
CA LEU A 240 -11.53 6.40 -10.43
C LEU A 240 -11.45 7.72 -11.21
N TYR A 241 -12.58 8.24 -11.68
CA TYR A 241 -12.63 9.56 -12.32
C TYR A 241 -12.10 10.66 -11.41
N ARG A 242 -12.42 10.60 -10.12
CA ARG A 242 -11.94 11.53 -9.09
C ARG A 242 -10.50 11.24 -8.69
N HIS A 243 -10.20 10.01 -8.40
CA HIS A 243 -8.89 9.58 -7.94
C HIS A 243 -7.76 9.94 -8.92
N VAL A 244 -7.96 9.73 -10.22
CA VAL A 244 -6.94 10.07 -11.23
C VAL A 244 -6.71 11.58 -11.34
N ARG A 245 -7.62 12.40 -10.82
CA ARG A 245 -7.50 13.86 -10.68
C ARG A 245 -6.93 14.28 -9.32
N GLY A 246 -6.50 13.32 -8.51
CA GLY A 246 -5.96 13.57 -7.18
C GLY A 246 -7.01 13.95 -6.14
N ILE A 247 -8.28 13.57 -6.35
CA ILE A 247 -9.40 13.95 -5.47
C ILE A 247 -9.82 12.76 -4.61
N ASP A 248 -9.70 12.93 -3.29
CA ASP A 248 -10.23 12.03 -2.27
C ASP A 248 -10.46 12.82 -0.97
N ASN A 249 -11.65 13.34 -0.80
CA ASN A 249 -11.98 14.21 0.33
C ASN A 249 -12.33 13.44 1.63
N ARG A 250 -12.26 12.10 1.62
CA ARG A 250 -12.54 11.30 2.82
C ARG A 250 -11.53 11.63 3.92
N PRO A 251 -11.98 11.91 5.16
CA PRO A 251 -11.07 12.13 6.29
C PRO A 251 -10.40 10.82 6.72
N VAL A 252 -9.37 10.94 7.56
CA VAL A 252 -8.86 9.83 8.36
C VAL A 252 -9.89 9.52 9.45
N GLU A 253 -10.34 8.27 9.51
CA GLU A 253 -11.35 7.80 10.49
C GLU A 253 -10.62 7.20 11.70
N TYR A 254 -10.66 7.87 12.87
CA TYR A 254 -9.95 7.53 14.11
C TYR A 254 -10.88 7.38 15.31
#